data_42a94ef5261aeab3c227dbd2a4e87e51
#
_entry.id   42a94ef5261aeab3c227dbd2a4e87e51
#
_cell.length_a   1.000
_cell.length_b   1.000
_cell.length_c   1.000
_cell.angle_alpha   90.00
_cell.angle_beta   90.00
_cell.angle_gamma   90.00
#
_symmetry.space_group_name_H-M   'P 1'
#
loop_
_entity.id
_entity.type
_entity.pdbx_description
1 polymer ?
#
loop_
_entity_poly.entity_id
_entity_poly.type
_entity_poly.pdbx_seq_one_letter_code
_entity_poly.pdbx_strand_id
1 'polypeptide(L)'
;MGKKVALHNLGCKVNAYEVEAMQQLLEEAGYEIVPFEPGADVYLINTCTVTNIADRKSRQMLHKAKKMNPDAIVIAAGCYVQTDEGKLDKDEAVDLILGNNQKGNIVQVLEEYEQQHTKQKHVLKINQTKEYEELAIDHTAEHVRAYIKVQDGCNQFCTYCIIPYARGRVRSRKIAHVMDEVHALAAKGYKEVVLTGIHLSSYGVDFPAEEKETLLSLIRAVHEVEGIERIRLGSLEPGIITEEFVQSIAALPKMCPHFHLSLQSGCDTTLERMNRRYRSAEYAEKCGLLRKYLGNPALTTDVIVGFPMETEEDFQDSYDFVESIHFYETHIFKYSRRHGTKAAAMSGQLTEAQKAVRSDKMLALNEQHAKEYEKSMLGGELKILLEEEVEINGEQWYIGHSMEYIKTAVKRQDNYGVIDIVTVKAEKFLEEHTLTGEVLGSE
;
A
#
# COMPACT_ATOMS: atom_id res chain seq x y z
N MET A 1 -23.52 12.75 24.35
CA MET A 1 -22.75 11.65 23.74
C MET A 1 -22.38 12.11 22.35
N GLY A 2 -21.13 11.94 21.92
CA GLY A 2 -20.70 12.25 20.57
C GLY A 2 -21.44 11.37 19.55
N LYS A 3 -21.59 11.85 18.32
CA LYS A 3 -22.14 11.00 17.23
C LYS A 3 -21.19 9.87 16.92
N LYS A 4 -21.73 8.71 16.58
CA LYS A 4 -20.98 7.49 16.25
C LYS A 4 -20.59 7.47 14.78
N VAL A 5 -19.31 7.32 14.51
CA VAL A 5 -18.75 7.23 13.16
C VAL A 5 -18.11 5.87 12.94
N ALA A 6 -18.49 5.20 11.87
CA ALA A 6 -17.87 3.97 11.41
C ALA A 6 -17.10 4.22 10.11
N LEU A 7 -15.82 3.85 10.06
CA LEU A 7 -14.98 4.01 8.89
C LEU A 7 -14.74 2.68 8.19
N HIS A 8 -14.59 2.70 6.87
CA HIS A 8 -14.23 1.52 6.08
C HIS A 8 -13.21 1.87 5.01
N ASN A 9 -12.09 1.14 5.01
CA ASN A 9 -11.02 1.32 4.03
C ASN A 9 -11.17 0.32 2.88
N LEU A 10 -11.06 0.84 1.65
CA LEU A 10 -10.90 0.04 0.44
C LEU A 10 -9.65 0.51 -0.31
N GLY A 11 -8.75 -0.40 -0.66
CA GLY A 11 -7.63 -0.09 -1.54
C GLY A 11 -6.25 -0.30 -0.95
N CYS A 12 -5.36 0.67 -1.14
CA CYS A 12 -3.93 0.54 -0.89
C CYS A 12 -3.49 1.13 0.47
N LYS A 13 -2.20 1.00 0.80
CA LYS A 13 -1.58 1.58 2.00
C LYS A 13 -1.81 3.10 2.13
N VAL A 14 -1.84 3.83 1.01
CA VAL A 14 -2.16 5.26 1.00
C VAL A 14 -3.59 5.51 1.45
N ASN A 15 -4.55 4.69 1.00
CA ASN A 15 -5.94 4.78 1.46
C ASN A 15 -6.07 4.42 2.96
N ALA A 16 -5.31 3.44 3.44
CA ALA A 16 -5.29 3.09 4.87
C ALA A 16 -4.82 4.26 5.71
N TYR A 17 -3.68 4.86 5.38
CA TYR A 17 -3.18 6.07 6.03
C TYR A 17 -4.21 7.21 6.05
N GLU A 18 -4.87 7.44 4.91
CA GLU A 18 -5.87 8.52 4.80
C GLU A 18 -7.11 8.27 5.67
N VAL A 19 -7.50 6.99 5.87
CA VAL A 19 -8.59 6.63 6.79
C VAL A 19 -8.18 6.87 8.24
N GLU A 20 -6.98 6.44 8.63
CA GLU A 20 -6.44 6.67 9.98
C GLU A 20 -6.36 8.17 10.30
N ALA A 21 -5.89 8.99 9.36
CA ALA A 21 -5.85 10.44 9.53
C ALA A 21 -7.25 11.06 9.66
N MET A 22 -8.21 10.65 8.83
CA MET A 22 -9.60 11.13 8.96
C MET A 22 -10.25 10.66 10.27
N GLN A 23 -9.92 9.46 10.75
CA GLN A 23 -10.38 8.95 12.02
C GLN A 23 -9.90 9.85 13.18
N GLN A 24 -8.61 10.18 13.23
CA GLN A 24 -8.07 11.04 14.29
C GLN A 24 -8.69 12.44 14.27
N LEU A 25 -8.88 13.04 13.09
CA LEU A 25 -9.57 14.32 12.98
C LEU A 25 -11.00 14.27 13.54
N LEU A 26 -11.71 13.16 13.32
CA LEU A 26 -13.06 12.96 13.86
C LEU A 26 -13.04 12.72 15.38
N GLU A 27 -12.08 11.94 15.90
CA GLU A 27 -11.89 11.73 17.34
C GLU A 27 -11.58 13.06 18.08
N GLU A 28 -10.68 13.86 17.53
CA GLU A 28 -10.35 15.21 18.05
C GLU A 28 -11.55 16.15 18.06
N ALA A 29 -12.46 16.01 17.08
CA ALA A 29 -13.72 16.75 17.02
C ALA A 29 -14.82 16.19 17.94
N GLY A 30 -14.55 15.11 18.68
CA GLY A 30 -15.44 14.53 19.68
C GLY A 30 -16.43 13.51 19.15
N TYR A 31 -16.20 12.95 17.95
CA TYR A 31 -16.96 11.82 17.44
C TYR A 31 -16.48 10.52 18.10
N GLU A 32 -17.41 9.57 18.32
CA GLU A 32 -17.11 8.24 18.83
C GLU A 32 -16.87 7.27 17.66
N ILE A 33 -15.67 6.72 17.56
CA ILE A 33 -15.36 5.73 16.53
C ILE A 33 -15.90 4.36 16.93
N VAL A 34 -16.66 3.73 16.04
CA VAL A 34 -17.31 2.43 16.28
C VAL A 34 -17.02 1.48 15.11
N PRO A 35 -17.14 0.14 15.32
CA PRO A 35 -17.03 -0.84 14.25
C PRO A 35 -18.01 -0.56 13.09
N PHE A 36 -17.64 -1.00 11.87
CA PHE A 36 -18.47 -0.86 10.67
C PHE A 36 -19.65 -1.84 10.68
N GLU A 37 -20.59 -1.58 11.59
CA GLU A 37 -21.77 -2.39 11.90
C GLU A 37 -23.01 -1.50 12.00
N PRO A 38 -24.25 -2.06 12.07
CA PRO A 38 -25.45 -1.28 12.29
C PRO A 38 -25.41 -0.47 13.58
N GLY A 39 -25.83 0.79 13.53
CA GLY A 39 -25.95 1.67 14.71
C GLY A 39 -25.01 2.88 14.73
N ALA A 40 -24.18 3.05 13.71
CA ALA A 40 -23.46 4.32 13.53
C ALA A 40 -24.38 5.41 12.96
N ASP A 41 -24.11 6.67 13.35
CA ASP A 41 -24.79 7.85 12.83
C ASP A 41 -24.17 8.32 11.51
N VAL A 42 -22.89 8.02 11.31
CA VAL A 42 -22.10 8.35 10.11
C VAL A 42 -21.32 7.12 9.64
N TYR A 43 -21.34 6.85 8.36
CA TYR A 43 -20.49 5.86 7.71
C TYR A 43 -19.59 6.54 6.69
N LEU A 44 -18.27 6.45 6.88
CA LEU A 44 -17.28 6.94 5.95
C LEU A 44 -16.60 5.78 5.22
N ILE A 45 -16.70 5.76 3.89
CA ILE A 45 -16.08 4.74 3.04
C ILE A 45 -15.00 5.41 2.17
N ASN A 46 -13.72 5.13 2.46
CA ASN A 46 -12.62 5.55 1.59
C ASN A 46 -12.49 4.56 0.45
N THR A 47 -12.84 5.00 -0.75
CA THR A 47 -13.09 4.17 -1.93
C THR A 47 -11.86 3.95 -2.79
N CYS A 48 -11.81 2.82 -3.49
CA CYS A 48 -10.78 2.48 -4.46
C CYS A 48 -11.35 2.38 -5.87
N THR A 49 -10.51 2.66 -6.90
CA THR A 49 -10.89 2.61 -8.32
C THR A 49 -9.84 1.94 -9.22
N VAL A 50 -8.85 1.26 -8.66
CA VAL A 50 -7.76 0.63 -9.45
C VAL A 50 -8.29 -0.43 -10.42
N THR A 51 -9.32 -1.17 -10.02
CA THR A 51 -9.98 -2.20 -10.86
C THR A 51 -11.50 -2.01 -10.90
N ASN A 52 -12.16 -2.61 -11.90
CA ASN A 52 -13.63 -2.64 -11.96
C ASN A 52 -14.26 -3.36 -10.75
N ILE A 53 -13.53 -4.33 -10.18
CA ILE A 53 -13.96 -5.02 -8.95
C ILE A 53 -13.91 -4.06 -7.77
N ALA A 54 -12.87 -3.22 -7.68
CA ALA A 54 -12.76 -2.21 -6.64
C ALA A 54 -13.90 -1.19 -6.69
N ASP A 55 -14.27 -0.70 -7.89
CA ASP A 55 -15.44 0.18 -8.06
C ASP A 55 -16.73 -0.49 -7.58
N ARG A 56 -16.93 -1.77 -7.96
CA ARG A 56 -18.11 -2.52 -7.54
C ARG A 56 -18.16 -2.68 -6.03
N LYS A 57 -17.03 -3.04 -5.40
CA LYS A 57 -16.93 -3.15 -3.94
C LYS A 57 -17.20 -1.81 -3.26
N SER A 58 -16.67 -0.70 -3.80
CA SER A 58 -16.92 0.65 -3.29
C SER A 58 -18.41 0.96 -3.25
N ARG A 59 -19.13 0.77 -4.37
CA ARG A 59 -20.58 0.97 -4.41
C ARG A 59 -21.34 0.04 -3.46
N GLN A 60 -20.95 -1.25 -3.41
CA GLN A 60 -21.58 -2.22 -2.49
C GLN A 60 -21.47 -1.78 -1.03
N MET A 61 -20.32 -1.25 -0.62
CA MET A 61 -20.13 -0.79 0.76
C MET A 61 -20.92 0.47 1.08
N LEU A 62 -21.03 1.43 0.14
CA LEU A 62 -21.87 2.62 0.28
C LEU A 62 -23.35 2.23 0.45
N HIS A 63 -23.88 1.37 -0.40
CA HIS A 63 -25.24 0.88 -0.31
C HIS A 63 -25.47 0.01 0.95
N LYS A 64 -24.46 -0.78 1.38
CA LYS A 64 -24.53 -1.54 2.63
C LYS A 64 -24.67 -0.60 3.83
N ALA A 65 -23.88 0.47 3.88
CA ALA A 65 -23.96 1.47 4.95
C ALA A 65 -25.37 2.08 5.06
N LYS A 66 -25.94 2.55 3.94
CA LYS A 66 -27.30 3.13 3.93
C LYS A 66 -28.37 2.11 4.30
N LYS A 67 -28.16 0.83 3.97
CA LYS A 67 -29.08 -0.26 4.38
C LYS A 67 -28.99 -0.58 5.89
N MET A 68 -27.80 -0.47 6.48
CA MET A 68 -27.59 -0.73 7.92
C MET A 68 -28.28 0.33 8.79
N ASN A 69 -28.24 1.58 8.37
CA ASN A 69 -28.96 2.69 8.99
C ASN A 69 -29.43 3.68 7.91
N PRO A 70 -30.72 3.67 7.51
CA PRO A 70 -31.24 4.59 6.48
C PRO A 70 -31.12 6.07 6.85
N ASP A 71 -31.10 6.40 8.14
CA ASP A 71 -31.00 7.78 8.62
C ASP A 71 -29.56 8.25 8.78
N ALA A 72 -28.57 7.34 8.68
CA ALA A 72 -27.16 7.70 8.80
C ALA A 72 -26.68 8.56 7.63
N ILE A 73 -25.70 9.41 7.91
CA ILE A 73 -24.94 10.15 6.90
C ILE A 73 -23.93 9.19 6.26
N VAL A 74 -23.99 9.02 4.95
CA VAL A 74 -23.03 8.17 4.20
C VAL A 74 -22.09 9.05 3.40
N ILE A 75 -20.81 8.97 3.74
CA ILE A 75 -19.72 9.74 3.12
C ILE A 75 -18.93 8.83 2.18
N ALA A 76 -18.92 9.17 0.91
CA ALA A 76 -18.03 8.56 -0.06
C ALA A 76 -16.76 9.41 -0.20
N ALA A 77 -15.59 8.85 0.08
CA ALA A 77 -14.29 9.50 -0.08
C ALA A 77 -13.38 8.72 -1.04
N GLY A 78 -12.31 9.35 -1.55
CA GLY A 78 -11.21 8.65 -2.21
C GLY A 78 -11.27 8.55 -3.73
N CYS A 79 -10.59 7.54 -4.29
CA CYS A 79 -10.26 7.47 -5.72
C CYS A 79 -11.47 7.24 -6.63
N TYR A 80 -12.43 6.41 -6.22
CA TYR A 80 -13.65 6.18 -7.01
C TYR A 80 -14.48 7.44 -7.12
N VAL A 81 -14.56 8.20 -6.04
CA VAL A 81 -15.20 9.52 -6.02
C VAL A 81 -14.61 10.44 -7.08
N GLN A 82 -13.31 10.51 -7.13
CA GLN A 82 -12.58 11.41 -8.04
C GLN A 82 -12.78 11.07 -9.52
N THR A 83 -13.00 9.80 -9.86
CA THR A 83 -13.13 9.34 -11.25
C THR A 83 -14.56 9.24 -11.74
N ASP A 84 -15.53 9.05 -10.85
CA ASP A 84 -16.94 8.78 -11.18
C ASP A 84 -17.91 9.67 -10.36
N GLU A 85 -17.52 10.91 -10.04
CA GLU A 85 -18.30 11.83 -9.23
C GLU A 85 -19.74 12.01 -9.73
N GLY A 86 -19.93 12.06 -11.04
CA GLY A 86 -21.25 12.23 -11.64
C GLY A 86 -22.22 11.05 -11.46
N LYS A 87 -21.69 9.83 -11.20
CA LYS A 87 -22.53 8.68 -10.82
C LYS A 87 -22.92 8.74 -9.35
N LEU A 88 -21.96 9.09 -8.48
CA LEU A 88 -22.22 9.23 -7.05
C LEU A 88 -23.13 10.40 -6.71
N ASP A 89 -23.08 11.46 -7.50
CA ASP A 89 -23.98 12.61 -7.35
C ASP A 89 -25.46 12.22 -7.49
N LYS A 90 -25.72 11.21 -8.32
CA LYS A 90 -27.07 10.65 -8.56
C LYS A 90 -27.42 9.47 -7.65
N ASP A 91 -26.48 9.00 -6.84
CA ASP A 91 -26.68 7.85 -5.95
C ASP A 91 -27.31 8.31 -4.64
N GLU A 92 -28.57 7.93 -4.40
CA GLU A 92 -29.33 8.29 -3.21
C GLU A 92 -28.79 7.67 -1.92
N ALA A 93 -27.91 6.66 -2.01
CA ALA A 93 -27.26 6.08 -0.85
C ALA A 93 -26.11 6.94 -0.32
N VAL A 94 -25.70 8.02 -1.02
CA VAL A 94 -24.56 8.86 -0.67
C VAL A 94 -25.03 10.27 -0.36
N ASP A 95 -24.71 10.75 0.83
CA ASP A 95 -25.07 12.08 1.31
C ASP A 95 -23.94 13.09 1.10
N LEU A 96 -22.69 12.67 1.29
CA LEU A 96 -21.50 13.52 1.14
C LEU A 96 -20.47 12.87 0.19
N ILE A 97 -19.88 13.68 -0.67
CA ILE A 97 -18.91 13.28 -1.68
C ILE A 97 -17.61 14.05 -1.46
N LEU A 98 -16.54 13.33 -1.03
CA LEU A 98 -15.27 13.92 -0.67
C LEU A 98 -14.14 13.40 -1.57
N GLY A 99 -13.65 14.24 -2.49
CA GLY A 99 -12.57 13.91 -3.42
C GLY A 99 -11.21 13.78 -2.75
N ASN A 100 -10.21 13.33 -3.51
CA ASN A 100 -8.83 13.35 -3.07
C ASN A 100 -8.36 14.81 -2.85
N ASN A 101 -7.42 15.01 -1.92
CA ASN A 101 -6.92 16.32 -1.50
C ASN A 101 -7.99 17.20 -0.82
N GLN A 102 -9.01 16.59 -0.20
CA GLN A 102 -10.07 17.25 0.58
C GLN A 102 -10.36 16.51 1.90
N LYS A 103 -9.62 15.46 2.21
CA LYS A 103 -9.87 14.60 3.38
C LYS A 103 -9.60 15.32 4.71
N GLY A 104 -8.64 16.26 4.71
CA GLY A 104 -8.38 17.13 5.87
C GLY A 104 -9.57 18.00 6.28
N ASN A 105 -10.55 18.21 5.39
CA ASN A 105 -11.74 19.01 5.66
C ASN A 105 -12.92 18.18 6.17
N ILE A 106 -12.73 16.90 6.51
CA ILE A 106 -13.82 15.97 6.84
C ILE A 106 -14.75 16.48 7.94
N VAL A 107 -14.20 17.05 8.99
CA VAL A 107 -14.96 17.59 10.13
C VAL A 107 -15.83 18.76 9.68
N GLN A 108 -15.21 19.76 9.02
CA GLN A 108 -15.93 20.92 8.52
C GLN A 108 -17.08 20.54 7.58
N VAL A 109 -16.81 19.64 6.62
CA VAL A 109 -17.81 19.18 5.64
C VAL A 109 -18.96 18.45 6.31
N LEU A 110 -18.69 17.67 7.35
CA LEU A 110 -19.71 16.95 8.11
C LEU A 110 -20.56 17.93 8.94
N GLU A 111 -19.96 18.89 9.59
CA GLU A 111 -20.68 19.95 10.35
C GLU A 111 -21.57 20.82 9.43
N GLU A 112 -21.08 21.20 8.25
CA GLU A 112 -21.86 21.94 7.26
C GLU A 112 -23.08 21.14 6.77
N TYR A 113 -22.91 19.84 6.55
CA TYR A 113 -24.02 18.96 6.16
C TYR A 113 -25.07 18.86 7.27
N GLU A 114 -24.65 18.72 8.52
CA GLU A 114 -25.54 18.64 9.68
C GLU A 114 -26.42 19.89 9.87
N GLN A 115 -25.93 21.04 9.41
CA GLN A 115 -26.73 22.30 9.43
C GLN A 115 -27.71 22.40 8.26
N GLN A 116 -27.34 21.89 7.09
CA GLN A 116 -28.09 22.14 5.84
C GLN A 116 -28.93 20.93 5.40
N HIS A 117 -28.56 19.72 5.78
CA HIS A 117 -29.17 18.44 5.37
C HIS A 117 -29.35 18.31 3.85
N THR A 118 -28.42 18.87 3.08
CA THR A 118 -28.44 18.82 1.61
C THR A 118 -27.18 18.14 1.12
N LYS A 119 -27.34 17.25 0.15
CA LYS A 119 -26.21 16.53 -0.48
C LYS A 119 -25.14 17.53 -0.94
N GLN A 120 -23.92 17.28 -0.52
CA GLN A 120 -22.77 18.15 -0.82
C GLN A 120 -21.67 17.38 -1.53
N LYS A 121 -20.91 18.11 -2.36
CA LYS A 121 -19.84 17.58 -3.16
C LYS A 121 -18.60 18.46 -3.08
N HIS A 122 -17.52 17.90 -2.53
CA HIS A 122 -16.22 18.54 -2.38
C HIS A 122 -15.18 17.78 -3.22
N VAL A 123 -15.14 18.05 -4.52
CA VAL A 123 -14.25 17.38 -5.48
C VAL A 123 -13.46 18.42 -6.26
N LEU A 124 -12.13 18.39 -6.13
CA LEU A 124 -11.24 19.31 -6.84
C LEU A 124 -10.93 18.82 -8.26
N LYS A 125 -10.53 19.73 -9.12
CA LYS A 125 -9.89 19.40 -10.39
C LYS A 125 -8.47 18.91 -10.11
N ILE A 126 -8.33 17.68 -9.68
CA ILE A 126 -7.12 17.08 -9.09
C ILE A 126 -5.86 17.27 -9.96
N ASN A 127 -5.99 17.32 -11.29
CA ASN A 127 -4.87 17.57 -12.20
C ASN A 127 -4.32 19.01 -12.15
N GLN A 128 -5.04 19.94 -11.53
CA GLN A 128 -4.64 21.33 -11.33
C GLN A 128 -4.13 21.59 -9.91
N THR A 129 -4.29 20.64 -9.00
CA THR A 129 -3.84 20.72 -7.61
C THR A 129 -2.32 20.51 -7.56
N LYS A 130 -1.61 21.47 -6.97
CA LYS A 130 -0.15 21.47 -6.83
C LYS A 130 0.30 21.19 -5.39
N GLU A 131 -0.53 21.53 -4.41
CA GLU A 131 -0.21 21.41 -3.01
C GLU A 131 -0.45 19.97 -2.53
N TYR A 132 0.46 19.49 -1.68
CA TYR A 132 0.27 18.24 -0.96
C TYR A 132 -0.81 18.44 0.10
N GLU A 133 -1.70 17.47 0.29
CA GLU A 133 -2.68 17.47 1.39
C GLU A 133 -1.98 17.01 2.67
N GLU A 134 -1.74 17.95 3.56
CA GLU A 134 -1.14 17.65 4.85
C GLU A 134 -2.15 16.93 5.75
N LEU A 135 -1.88 15.66 5.93
CA LEU A 135 -2.54 14.79 6.90
C LEU A 135 -1.43 14.25 7.81
N ALA A 136 -1.72 14.04 9.06
CA ALA A 136 -0.80 13.42 10.01
C ALA A 136 -1.54 12.40 10.87
N ILE A 137 -0.81 11.41 11.34
CA ILE A 137 -1.26 10.44 12.33
C ILE A 137 -0.28 10.43 13.50
N ASP A 138 -0.77 10.18 14.69
CA ASP A 138 0.06 9.97 15.86
C ASP A 138 -0.13 8.56 16.45
N HIS A 139 -1.14 7.81 15.96
CA HIS A 139 -1.36 6.40 16.26
C HIS A 139 -2.06 5.72 15.08
N THR A 140 -2.12 4.39 15.10
CA THR A 140 -2.86 3.57 14.15
C THR A 140 -3.88 2.72 14.90
N ALA A 141 -5.06 2.54 14.33
CA ALA A 141 -6.14 1.78 14.96
C ALA A 141 -5.96 0.26 14.85
N GLU A 142 -5.36 -0.21 13.76
CA GLU A 142 -5.34 -1.62 13.39
C GLU A 142 -3.93 -2.19 13.16
N HIS A 143 -2.87 -1.36 13.24
CA HIS A 143 -1.52 -1.77 12.82
C HIS A 143 -0.47 -1.49 13.89
N VAL A 144 0.47 -2.40 14.07
CA VAL A 144 1.66 -2.24 14.93
C VAL A 144 2.81 -1.51 14.20
N ARG A 145 2.69 -1.36 12.87
CA ARG A 145 3.58 -0.56 12.03
C ARG A 145 2.80 0.61 11.45
N ALA A 146 3.37 1.81 11.47
CA ALA A 146 2.71 3.00 10.97
C ALA A 146 3.00 3.20 9.47
N TYR A 147 1.96 3.32 8.66
CA TYR A 147 2.09 3.82 7.29
C TYR A 147 2.22 5.34 7.33
N ILE A 148 3.19 5.90 6.59
CA ILE A 148 3.38 7.34 6.47
C ILE A 148 3.31 7.70 4.98
N LYS A 149 2.26 8.42 4.61
CA LYS A 149 2.11 8.93 3.24
C LYS A 149 3.04 10.12 3.04
N VAL A 150 4.07 9.94 2.21
CA VAL A 150 5.07 10.98 1.93
C VAL A 150 4.94 11.56 0.53
N GLN A 151 4.14 10.91 -0.34
CA GLN A 151 3.99 11.30 -1.74
C GLN A 151 2.58 10.96 -2.25
N ASP A 152 2.00 11.78 -3.12
CA ASP A 152 0.72 11.54 -3.79
C ASP A 152 0.80 11.89 -5.28
N GLY A 153 -0.13 11.33 -6.07
CA GLY A 153 -0.19 11.54 -7.51
C GLY A 153 0.91 10.82 -8.30
N CYS A 154 0.78 10.80 -9.64
CA CYS A 154 1.72 10.11 -10.53
C CYS A 154 1.76 10.74 -11.91
N ASN A 155 2.98 10.89 -12.48
CA ASN A 155 3.21 11.45 -13.81
C ASN A 155 3.57 10.39 -14.87
N GLN A 156 3.46 9.10 -14.58
CA GLN A 156 3.89 8.02 -15.51
C GLN A 156 2.90 7.81 -16.66
N PHE A 157 1.59 7.94 -16.41
CA PHE A 157 0.55 7.74 -17.44
C PHE A 157 0.66 6.39 -18.16
N CYS A 158 0.93 5.32 -17.41
CA CYS A 158 0.85 3.96 -17.93
C CYS A 158 -0.50 3.74 -18.60
N THR A 159 -0.53 3.07 -19.74
CA THR A 159 -1.73 2.99 -20.60
C THR A 159 -2.95 2.36 -19.95
N TYR A 160 -2.74 1.52 -18.94
CA TYR A 160 -3.80 0.83 -18.18
C TYR A 160 -4.26 1.59 -16.92
N CYS A 161 -3.49 2.61 -16.49
CA CYS A 161 -3.60 3.15 -15.15
C CYS A 161 -4.54 4.35 -15.07
N ILE A 162 -5.49 4.30 -14.15
CA ILE A 162 -6.45 5.39 -13.88
C ILE A 162 -5.91 6.38 -12.82
N ILE A 163 -4.86 6.03 -12.11
CA ILE A 163 -4.36 6.78 -10.95
C ILE A 163 -3.99 8.24 -11.27
N PRO A 164 -3.33 8.58 -12.38
CA PRO A 164 -3.06 9.99 -12.70
C PRO A 164 -4.33 10.85 -12.78
N TYR A 165 -5.46 10.25 -13.10
CA TYR A 165 -6.76 10.93 -13.19
C TYR A 165 -7.48 10.97 -11.84
N ALA A 166 -7.23 9.98 -10.98
CA ALA A 166 -7.83 9.91 -9.65
C ALA A 166 -7.05 10.70 -8.59
N ARG A 167 -5.72 10.77 -8.73
CA ARG A 167 -4.84 11.39 -7.73
C ARG A 167 -4.03 12.58 -8.24
N GLY A 168 -4.12 12.87 -9.54
CA GLY A 168 -3.45 14.02 -10.15
C GLY A 168 -1.94 13.87 -10.31
N ARG A 169 -1.26 15.00 -10.37
CA ARG A 169 0.20 15.08 -10.55
C ARG A 169 0.95 14.76 -9.28
N VAL A 170 2.24 14.45 -9.42
CA VAL A 170 3.14 14.24 -8.28
C VAL A 170 3.10 15.42 -7.34
N ARG A 171 2.96 15.13 -6.07
CA ARG A 171 3.05 16.05 -4.94
C ARG A 171 3.77 15.34 -3.81
N SER A 172 4.83 15.94 -3.31
CA SER A 172 5.67 15.39 -2.27
C SER A 172 5.48 16.15 -0.96
N ARG A 173 5.51 15.44 0.15
CA ARG A 173 5.45 16.01 1.49
C ARG A 173 6.85 16.45 1.94
N LYS A 174 6.97 17.61 2.57
CA LYS A 174 8.25 18.11 3.07
C LYS A 174 8.81 17.19 4.15
N ILE A 175 10.16 17.01 4.14
CA ILE A 175 10.84 16.18 5.14
C ILE A 175 10.51 16.65 6.55
N ALA A 176 10.49 17.96 6.81
CA ALA A 176 10.18 18.50 8.13
C ALA A 176 8.83 17.98 8.67
N HIS A 177 7.76 18.04 7.86
CA HIS A 177 6.44 17.58 8.27
C HIS A 177 6.37 16.05 8.45
N VAL A 178 7.13 15.28 7.65
CA VAL A 178 7.26 13.83 7.84
C VAL A 178 7.96 13.54 9.16
N MET A 179 9.00 14.30 9.50
CA MET A 179 9.76 14.11 10.73
C MET A 179 8.93 14.41 11.97
N ASP A 180 8.08 15.46 11.97
CA ASP A 180 7.15 15.74 13.06
C ASP A 180 6.26 14.53 13.37
N GLU A 181 5.70 13.89 12.34
CA GLU A 181 4.87 12.70 12.46
C GLU A 181 5.67 11.47 12.92
N VAL A 182 6.87 11.23 12.37
CA VAL A 182 7.73 10.10 12.79
C VAL A 182 8.12 10.22 14.25
N HIS A 183 8.45 11.44 14.74
CA HIS A 183 8.74 11.67 16.15
C HIS A 183 7.52 11.41 17.04
N ALA A 184 6.33 11.82 16.63
CA ALA A 184 5.10 11.58 17.38
C ALA A 184 4.82 10.06 17.51
N LEU A 185 4.98 9.31 16.42
CA LEU A 185 4.83 7.86 16.40
C LEU A 185 5.89 7.15 17.26
N ALA A 186 7.16 7.56 17.16
CA ALA A 186 8.24 7.04 18.00
C ALA A 186 7.97 7.27 19.49
N ALA A 187 7.50 8.47 19.88
CA ALA A 187 7.13 8.79 21.24
C ALA A 187 5.98 7.91 21.78
N LYS A 188 5.12 7.38 20.91
CA LYS A 188 4.05 6.41 21.25
C LYS A 188 4.50 4.95 21.18
N GLY A 189 5.77 4.67 20.91
CA GLY A 189 6.37 3.35 20.95
C GLY A 189 6.31 2.56 19.65
N TYR A 190 5.91 3.17 18.53
CA TYR A 190 5.99 2.51 17.22
C TYR A 190 7.45 2.26 16.83
N LYS A 191 7.78 1.01 16.51
CA LYS A 191 9.14 0.59 16.14
C LYS A 191 9.36 0.50 14.63
N GLU A 192 8.30 0.32 13.83
CA GLU A 192 8.38 0.22 12.36
C GLU A 192 7.53 1.30 11.68
N VAL A 193 8.14 2.03 10.73
CA VAL A 193 7.45 2.94 9.82
C VAL A 193 7.58 2.45 8.37
N VAL A 194 6.49 2.62 7.62
CA VAL A 194 6.44 2.27 6.18
C VAL A 194 6.25 3.56 5.40
N LEU A 195 7.31 4.06 4.78
CA LEU A 195 7.22 5.22 3.89
C LEU A 195 6.46 4.82 2.63
N THR A 196 5.30 5.43 2.40
CA THR A 196 4.40 5.05 1.30
C THR A 196 4.02 6.24 0.43
N GLY A 197 3.63 5.94 -0.80
CA GLY A 197 3.16 6.93 -1.76
C GLY A 197 2.50 6.23 -2.95
N ILE A 198 1.89 7.02 -3.81
CA ILE A 198 1.30 6.53 -5.06
C ILE A 198 2.39 6.15 -6.07
N HIS A 199 3.50 6.89 -6.05
CA HIS A 199 4.69 6.61 -6.85
C HIS A 199 5.91 7.09 -6.08
N LEU A 200 6.30 6.35 -5.07
CA LEU A 200 7.33 6.73 -4.09
C LEU A 200 8.66 7.11 -4.77
N SER A 201 9.01 6.45 -5.87
CA SER A 201 10.21 6.78 -6.68
C SER A 201 10.20 8.20 -7.28
N SER A 202 9.07 8.88 -7.27
CA SER A 202 8.95 10.29 -7.69
C SER A 202 8.95 11.28 -6.52
N TYR A 203 9.25 10.83 -5.30
CA TYR A 203 9.35 11.76 -4.18
C TYR A 203 10.42 12.82 -4.44
N GLY A 204 10.05 14.07 -4.24
CA GLY A 204 10.94 15.23 -4.39
C GLY A 204 11.07 15.79 -5.80
N VAL A 205 10.52 15.13 -6.84
CA VAL A 205 10.65 15.63 -8.23
C VAL A 205 9.88 16.92 -8.50
N ASP A 206 8.93 17.25 -7.66
CA ASP A 206 8.10 18.47 -7.72
C ASP A 206 8.64 19.61 -6.85
N PHE A 207 9.66 19.38 -6.04
CA PHE A 207 10.33 20.41 -5.27
C PHE A 207 11.21 21.30 -6.14
N PRO A 208 11.37 22.58 -5.80
CA PRO A 208 12.35 23.45 -6.42
C PRO A 208 13.76 22.86 -6.35
N ALA A 209 14.57 23.09 -7.39
CA ALA A 209 15.92 22.52 -7.49
C ALA A 209 16.84 22.91 -6.31
N GLU A 210 16.55 24.04 -5.67
CA GLU A 210 17.30 24.56 -4.52
C GLU A 210 17.06 23.74 -3.24
N GLU A 211 15.89 23.10 -3.11
CA GLU A 211 15.50 22.41 -1.86
C GLU A 211 16.18 21.04 -1.70
N LYS A 212 16.56 20.37 -2.79
CA LYS A 212 17.31 19.09 -2.84
C LYS A 212 16.77 17.97 -1.93
N GLU A 213 15.49 17.99 -1.57
CA GLU A 213 14.88 16.91 -0.83
C GLU A 213 14.62 15.72 -1.77
N THR A 214 15.15 14.54 -1.41
CA THR A 214 15.02 13.30 -2.18
C THR A 214 14.50 12.18 -1.29
N LEU A 215 14.05 11.07 -1.87
CA LEU A 215 13.68 9.89 -1.08
C LEU A 215 14.84 9.41 -0.21
N LEU A 216 16.08 9.44 -0.72
CA LEU A 216 17.24 9.04 0.07
C LEU A 216 17.51 9.98 1.25
N SER A 217 17.37 11.30 1.07
CA SER A 217 17.52 12.26 2.17
C SER A 217 16.41 12.08 3.24
N LEU A 218 15.19 11.77 2.82
CA LEU A 218 14.10 11.44 3.73
C LEU A 218 14.40 10.15 4.53
N ILE A 219 14.83 9.08 3.85
CA ILE A 219 15.19 7.81 4.51
C ILE A 219 16.29 8.05 5.57
N ARG A 220 17.32 8.82 5.22
CA ARG A 220 18.40 9.15 6.16
C ARG A 220 17.89 9.94 7.37
N ALA A 221 17.01 10.91 7.16
CA ALA A 221 16.43 11.67 8.26
C ALA A 221 15.62 10.75 9.20
N VAL A 222 14.76 9.91 8.68
CA VAL A 222 13.96 8.94 9.46
C VAL A 222 14.87 7.93 10.18
N HIS A 223 16.00 7.53 9.58
CA HIS A 223 16.95 6.61 10.19
C HIS A 223 17.55 7.16 11.50
N GLU A 224 17.72 8.47 11.61
CA GLU A 224 18.26 9.10 12.83
C GLU A 224 17.25 9.20 13.99
N VAL A 225 15.97 8.89 13.76
CA VAL A 225 14.95 8.99 14.83
C VAL A 225 15.14 7.87 15.84
N GLU A 226 15.35 8.24 17.09
CA GLU A 226 15.41 7.29 18.21
C GLU A 226 14.02 6.69 18.47
N GLY A 227 13.98 5.39 18.79
CA GLY A 227 12.73 4.63 18.99
C GLY A 227 12.18 3.97 17.71
N ILE A 228 12.49 4.49 16.52
CA ILE A 228 12.23 3.77 15.27
C ILE A 228 13.37 2.79 15.02
N GLU A 229 13.04 1.50 14.90
CA GLU A 229 13.98 0.39 14.70
C GLU A 229 13.96 -0.13 13.26
N ARG A 230 12.89 0.14 12.50
CA ARG A 230 12.70 -0.36 11.15
C ARG A 230 12.09 0.68 10.22
N ILE A 231 12.66 0.76 9.03
CA ILE A 231 12.14 1.58 7.92
C ILE A 231 11.85 0.65 6.75
N ARG A 232 10.60 0.61 6.32
CA ARG A 232 10.18 -0.14 5.14
C ARG A 232 9.71 0.82 4.06
N LEU A 233 9.96 0.45 2.80
CA LEU A 233 9.52 1.25 1.66
C LEU A 233 8.26 0.65 1.03
N GLY A 234 7.36 1.50 0.59
CA GLY A 234 6.30 1.14 -0.33
C GLY A 234 6.84 0.80 -1.72
N SER A 235 5.93 0.66 -2.70
CA SER A 235 6.30 0.24 -4.05
C SER A 235 7.23 1.24 -4.74
N LEU A 236 8.29 0.70 -5.35
CA LEU A 236 9.30 1.42 -6.11
C LEU A 236 9.23 1.07 -7.60
N GLU A 237 9.73 1.97 -8.43
CA GLU A 237 10.08 1.68 -9.82
C GLU A 237 11.58 1.40 -9.97
N PRO A 238 12.01 0.57 -10.94
CA PRO A 238 13.42 0.20 -11.10
C PRO A 238 14.36 1.40 -11.32
N GLY A 239 13.88 2.50 -11.90
CA GLY A 239 14.71 3.68 -12.20
C GLY A 239 15.37 4.34 -10.97
N ILE A 240 14.81 4.20 -9.77
CA ILE A 240 15.44 4.75 -8.55
C ILE A 240 16.56 3.85 -8.02
N ILE A 241 16.59 2.58 -8.42
CA ILE A 241 17.57 1.59 -7.96
C ILE A 241 18.91 1.83 -8.70
N THR A 242 19.61 2.85 -8.27
CA THR A 242 20.99 3.12 -8.70
C THR A 242 21.99 2.51 -7.73
N GLU A 243 23.22 2.30 -8.16
CA GLU A 243 24.28 1.75 -7.29
C GLU A 243 24.48 2.65 -6.06
N GLU A 244 24.49 3.97 -6.23
CA GLU A 244 24.60 4.94 -5.14
C GLU A 244 23.43 4.83 -4.14
N PHE A 245 22.20 4.71 -4.64
CA PHE A 245 21.03 4.54 -3.79
C PHE A 245 21.12 3.25 -2.97
N VAL A 246 21.44 2.13 -3.63
CA VAL A 246 21.49 0.81 -2.97
C VAL A 246 22.63 0.76 -1.95
N GLN A 247 23.83 1.26 -2.28
CA GLN A 247 24.93 1.37 -1.31
C GLN A 247 24.55 2.22 -0.09
N SER A 248 23.86 3.34 -0.34
CA SER A 248 23.43 4.23 0.75
C SER A 248 22.45 3.56 1.68
N ILE A 249 21.42 2.89 1.17
CA ILE A 249 20.42 2.21 2.02
C ILE A 249 20.97 0.95 2.69
N ALA A 250 21.90 0.24 2.05
CA ALA A 250 22.57 -0.93 2.63
C ALA A 250 23.45 -0.57 3.85
N ALA A 251 23.89 0.68 3.95
CA ALA A 251 24.64 1.18 5.10
C ALA A 251 23.75 1.60 6.28
N LEU A 252 22.41 1.54 6.15
CA LEU A 252 21.45 1.96 7.17
C LEU A 252 20.84 0.72 7.87
N PRO A 253 21.24 0.39 9.11
CA PRO A 253 20.82 -0.85 9.79
C PRO A 253 19.30 -0.98 10.00
N LYS A 254 18.57 0.14 10.07
CA LYS A 254 17.10 0.14 10.22
C LYS A 254 16.35 -0.15 8.91
N MET A 255 17.01 -0.13 7.75
CA MET A 255 16.38 -0.44 6.47
C MET A 255 16.01 -1.91 6.36
N CYS A 256 14.73 -2.16 6.16
CA CYS A 256 14.25 -3.51 5.89
C CYS A 256 14.70 -3.98 4.50
N PRO A 257 15.39 -5.13 4.37
CA PRO A 257 15.81 -5.68 3.07
C PRO A 257 14.61 -6.36 2.36
N HIS A 258 13.54 -5.62 2.19
CA HIS A 258 12.32 -6.00 1.50
C HIS A 258 11.95 -4.91 0.51
N PHE A 259 11.90 -5.22 -0.78
CA PHE A 259 11.67 -4.25 -1.84
C PHE A 259 10.58 -4.73 -2.79
N HIS A 260 9.50 -3.97 -2.86
CA HIS A 260 8.49 -4.16 -3.87
C HIS A 260 8.84 -3.32 -5.11
N LEU A 261 9.29 -3.97 -6.18
CA LEU A 261 9.60 -3.33 -7.46
C LEU A 261 8.51 -3.62 -8.48
N SER A 262 7.84 -2.59 -8.99
CA SER A 262 6.73 -2.74 -9.94
C SER A 262 7.24 -3.18 -11.33
N LEU A 263 7.12 -4.46 -11.67
CA LEU A 263 7.51 -5.03 -12.99
C LEU A 263 6.41 -4.86 -14.03
N GLN A 264 5.21 -5.28 -13.72
CA GLN A 264 4.00 -5.32 -14.54
C GLN A 264 4.01 -6.39 -15.66
N SER A 265 5.11 -6.61 -16.36
CA SER A 265 5.34 -7.70 -17.33
C SER A 265 6.83 -7.94 -17.51
N GLY A 266 7.25 -9.19 -17.72
CA GLY A 266 8.60 -9.55 -18.10
C GLY A 266 8.87 -9.46 -19.61
N CYS A 267 7.84 -9.25 -20.43
CA CYS A 267 7.95 -9.11 -21.88
C CYS A 267 8.10 -7.64 -22.30
N ASP A 268 9.18 -7.31 -23.00
CA ASP A 268 9.49 -5.94 -23.43
C ASP A 268 8.43 -5.35 -24.37
N THR A 269 7.85 -6.14 -25.26
CA THR A 269 6.78 -5.72 -26.16
C THR A 269 5.52 -5.32 -25.38
N THR A 270 5.20 -6.05 -24.32
CA THR A 270 4.09 -5.73 -23.43
C THR A 270 4.38 -4.49 -22.59
N LEU A 271 5.59 -4.35 -22.04
CA LEU A 271 6.03 -3.16 -21.31
C LEU A 271 5.93 -1.89 -22.16
N GLU A 272 6.31 -1.95 -23.44
CA GLU A 272 6.19 -0.83 -24.38
C GLU A 272 4.70 -0.44 -24.59
N ARG A 273 3.82 -1.42 -24.82
CA ARG A 273 2.37 -1.20 -24.91
C ARG A 273 1.77 -0.61 -23.62
N MET A 274 2.32 -0.99 -22.46
CA MET A 274 1.97 -0.45 -21.15
C MET A 274 2.49 0.97 -20.92
N ASN A 275 3.36 1.51 -21.80
CA ASN A 275 4.07 2.77 -21.64
C ASN A 275 5.01 2.75 -20.42
N ARG A 276 5.69 1.62 -20.17
CA ARG A 276 6.74 1.53 -19.15
C ARG A 276 8.06 2.07 -19.71
N ARG A 277 8.86 2.68 -18.82
CA ARG A 277 10.08 3.40 -19.22
C ARG A 277 11.35 2.59 -19.00
N TYR A 278 11.22 1.31 -18.74
CA TYR A 278 12.32 0.35 -18.57
C TYR A 278 12.06 -0.91 -19.40
N ARG A 279 13.09 -1.68 -19.61
CA ARG A 279 13.10 -2.99 -20.25
C ARG A 279 13.37 -4.08 -19.20
N SER A 280 13.04 -5.32 -19.53
CA SER A 280 13.26 -6.48 -18.68
C SER A 280 14.73 -6.63 -18.26
N ALA A 281 15.67 -6.44 -19.17
CA ALA A 281 17.11 -6.52 -18.86
C ALA A 281 17.55 -5.46 -17.84
N GLU A 282 17.08 -4.21 -17.96
CA GLU A 282 17.35 -3.17 -16.97
C GLU A 282 16.76 -3.54 -15.60
N TYR A 283 15.52 -4.04 -15.60
CA TYR A 283 14.88 -4.48 -14.36
C TYR A 283 15.68 -5.59 -13.65
N ALA A 284 16.16 -6.59 -14.41
CA ALA A 284 17.01 -7.66 -13.89
C ALA A 284 18.31 -7.11 -13.28
N GLU A 285 18.95 -6.13 -13.93
CA GLU A 285 20.13 -5.44 -13.40
C GLU A 285 19.84 -4.82 -12.03
N LYS A 286 18.68 -4.14 -11.87
CA LYS A 286 18.29 -3.52 -10.59
C LYS A 286 18.06 -4.55 -9.48
N CYS A 287 17.44 -5.69 -9.79
CA CYS A 287 17.35 -6.81 -8.86
C CYS A 287 18.73 -7.34 -8.47
N GLY A 288 19.65 -7.44 -9.45
CA GLY A 288 21.05 -7.84 -9.23
C GLY A 288 21.81 -6.87 -8.31
N LEU A 289 21.60 -5.55 -8.46
CA LEU A 289 22.20 -4.54 -7.57
C LEU A 289 21.71 -4.69 -6.12
N LEU A 290 20.41 -4.89 -5.90
CA LEU A 290 19.89 -5.11 -4.55
C LEU A 290 20.50 -6.35 -3.91
N ARG A 291 20.58 -7.47 -4.63
CA ARG A 291 21.22 -8.70 -4.14
C ARG A 291 22.70 -8.54 -3.86
N LYS A 292 23.41 -7.79 -4.71
CA LYS A 292 24.86 -7.54 -4.55
C LYS A 292 25.19 -6.87 -3.22
N TYR A 293 24.38 -5.90 -2.78
CA TYR A 293 24.69 -5.09 -1.61
C TYR A 293 23.92 -5.49 -0.34
N LEU A 294 22.78 -6.18 -0.48
CA LEU A 294 21.92 -6.56 0.64
C LEU A 294 21.86 -8.08 0.87
N GLY A 295 22.61 -8.86 0.08
CA GLY A 295 22.66 -10.31 0.19
C GLY A 295 21.40 -10.98 -0.38
N ASN A 296 20.50 -11.44 0.48
CA ASN A 296 19.26 -12.12 0.08
C ASN A 296 18.01 -11.29 0.43
N PRO A 297 17.82 -10.09 -0.15
CA PRO A 297 16.65 -9.28 0.13
C PRO A 297 15.38 -9.93 -0.42
N ALA A 298 14.26 -9.75 0.27
CA ALA A 298 12.95 -10.11 -0.26
C ALA A 298 12.56 -9.18 -1.41
N LEU A 299 12.55 -9.70 -2.61
CA LEU A 299 12.09 -8.98 -3.80
C LEU A 299 10.66 -9.39 -4.11
N THR A 300 9.75 -8.42 -4.12
CA THR A 300 8.35 -8.66 -4.48
C THR A 300 7.94 -7.78 -5.66
N THR A 301 6.91 -8.19 -6.40
CA THR A 301 6.49 -7.46 -7.59
C THR A 301 5.02 -7.62 -7.92
N ASP A 302 4.51 -6.77 -8.82
CA ASP A 302 3.21 -6.92 -9.47
C ASP A 302 3.39 -7.40 -10.91
N VAL A 303 2.55 -8.33 -11.38
CA VAL A 303 2.46 -8.78 -12.77
C VAL A 303 1.01 -8.74 -13.24
N ILE A 304 0.79 -8.10 -14.39
CA ILE A 304 -0.51 -8.05 -15.07
C ILE A 304 -0.49 -9.07 -16.21
N VAL A 305 -1.38 -10.06 -16.16
CA VAL A 305 -1.58 -11.04 -17.22
C VAL A 305 -2.79 -10.70 -18.09
N GLY A 306 -2.71 -11.03 -19.38
CA GLY A 306 -3.80 -10.80 -20.33
C GLY A 306 -3.98 -9.33 -20.70
N PHE A 307 -2.87 -8.59 -20.79
CA PHE A 307 -2.88 -7.24 -21.33
C PHE A 307 -3.35 -7.25 -22.80
N PRO A 308 -4.02 -6.20 -23.33
CA PRO A 308 -4.44 -6.16 -24.74
C PRO A 308 -3.30 -6.50 -25.70
N MET A 309 -3.60 -7.38 -26.67
CA MET A 309 -2.65 -7.91 -27.68
C MET A 309 -1.51 -8.77 -27.10
N GLU A 310 -1.53 -9.17 -25.85
CA GLU A 310 -0.56 -10.13 -25.29
C GLU A 310 -0.74 -11.50 -25.97
N THR A 311 0.27 -11.93 -26.72
CA THR A 311 0.30 -13.25 -27.35
C THR A 311 0.66 -14.34 -26.35
N GLU A 312 0.65 -15.61 -26.77
CA GLU A 312 1.16 -16.69 -25.90
C GLU A 312 2.69 -16.60 -25.75
N GLU A 313 3.40 -16.14 -26.79
CA GLU A 313 4.83 -15.88 -26.75
C GLU A 313 5.16 -14.73 -25.78
N ASP A 314 4.46 -13.58 -25.86
CA ASP A 314 4.60 -12.49 -24.92
C ASP A 314 4.38 -12.93 -23.46
N PHE A 315 3.39 -13.81 -23.24
CA PHE A 315 3.13 -14.37 -21.90
C PHE A 315 4.26 -15.31 -21.45
N GLN A 316 4.76 -16.17 -22.35
CA GLN A 316 5.86 -17.07 -22.03
C GLN A 316 7.14 -16.29 -21.69
N ASP A 317 7.48 -15.25 -22.47
CA ASP A 317 8.61 -14.36 -22.17
C ASP A 317 8.47 -13.75 -20.76
N SER A 318 7.26 -13.31 -20.40
CA SER A 318 6.98 -12.76 -19.08
C SER A 318 7.10 -13.80 -17.98
N TYR A 319 6.65 -15.03 -18.22
CA TYR A 319 6.75 -16.14 -17.29
C TYR A 319 8.21 -16.53 -17.04
N ASP A 320 8.97 -16.73 -18.10
CA ASP A 320 10.40 -17.13 -18.04
C ASP A 320 11.23 -16.03 -17.33
N PHE A 321 10.89 -14.77 -17.58
CA PHE A 321 11.53 -13.67 -16.89
C PHE A 321 11.25 -13.70 -15.37
N VAL A 322 9.98 -13.84 -14.95
CA VAL A 322 9.60 -13.94 -13.53
C VAL A 322 10.28 -15.14 -12.89
N GLU A 323 10.31 -16.29 -13.57
CA GLU A 323 11.03 -17.48 -13.11
C GLU A 323 12.52 -17.19 -12.90
N SER A 324 13.18 -16.53 -13.87
CA SER A 324 14.63 -16.21 -13.79
C SER A 324 15.02 -15.26 -12.67
N ILE A 325 14.12 -14.35 -12.27
CA ILE A 325 14.39 -13.39 -11.19
C ILE A 325 14.26 -14.04 -9.81
N HIS A 326 13.46 -15.07 -9.63
CA HIS A 326 13.18 -15.68 -8.31
C HIS A 326 12.69 -14.64 -7.29
N PHE A 327 11.52 -14.08 -7.53
CA PHE A 327 10.86 -13.18 -6.56
C PHE A 327 10.43 -13.96 -5.32
N TYR A 328 10.49 -13.34 -4.14
CA TYR A 328 9.84 -13.89 -2.95
C TYR A 328 8.33 -13.95 -3.15
N GLU A 329 7.72 -12.86 -3.63
CA GLU A 329 6.29 -12.79 -3.86
C GLU A 329 5.97 -12.02 -5.15
N THR A 330 5.06 -12.56 -5.94
CA THR A 330 4.53 -11.94 -7.15
C THR A 330 3.03 -11.79 -7.04
N HIS A 331 2.55 -10.56 -6.97
CA HIS A 331 1.11 -10.28 -6.98
C HIS A 331 0.59 -10.31 -8.43
N ILE A 332 -0.25 -11.29 -8.75
CA ILE A 332 -0.75 -11.53 -10.09
C ILE A 332 -2.12 -10.88 -10.29
N PHE A 333 -2.21 -9.99 -11.26
CA PHE A 333 -3.44 -9.29 -11.63
C PHE A 333 -3.88 -9.66 -13.04
N LYS A 334 -5.14 -10.06 -13.21
CA LYS A 334 -5.76 -10.11 -14.53
C LYS A 334 -6.02 -8.68 -15.00
N TYR A 335 -5.60 -8.34 -16.23
CA TYR A 335 -5.85 -7.02 -16.78
C TYR A 335 -7.33 -6.62 -16.63
N SER A 336 -7.58 -5.48 -16.01
CA SER A 336 -8.91 -4.91 -15.80
C SER A 336 -9.13 -3.73 -16.74
N ARG A 337 -10.08 -3.83 -17.67
CA ARG A 337 -10.40 -2.80 -18.66
C ARG A 337 -11.02 -1.59 -17.98
N ARG A 338 -10.21 -0.57 -17.67
CA ARG A 338 -10.64 0.66 -16.97
C ARG A 338 -11.09 1.72 -17.98
N HIS A 339 -12.37 2.13 -17.90
CA HIS A 339 -12.89 3.21 -18.74
C HIS A 339 -12.03 4.49 -18.58
N GLY A 340 -11.79 5.18 -19.68
CA GLY A 340 -10.97 6.41 -19.69
C GLY A 340 -9.44 6.16 -19.83
N THR A 341 -8.98 4.91 -19.75
CA THR A 341 -7.57 4.56 -19.98
C THR A 341 -7.30 4.25 -21.45
N LYS A 342 -6.07 4.46 -21.92
CA LYS A 342 -5.65 4.14 -23.29
C LYS A 342 -5.79 2.65 -23.59
N ALA A 343 -5.38 1.79 -22.67
CA ALA A 343 -5.47 0.33 -22.84
C ALA A 343 -6.91 -0.18 -22.98
N ALA A 344 -7.88 0.50 -22.40
CA ALA A 344 -9.29 0.13 -22.56
C ALA A 344 -9.81 0.29 -23.99
N ALA A 345 -9.19 1.18 -24.78
CA ALA A 345 -9.52 1.43 -26.18
C ALA A 345 -8.69 0.57 -27.17
N MET A 346 -7.66 -0.14 -26.72
CA MET A 346 -6.85 -1.02 -27.56
C MET A 346 -7.67 -2.18 -28.09
N SER A 347 -7.37 -2.62 -29.30
CA SER A 347 -7.85 -3.87 -29.88
C SER A 347 -7.21 -5.09 -29.20
N GLY A 348 -7.60 -6.31 -29.56
CA GLY A 348 -6.97 -7.52 -29.05
C GLY A 348 -7.16 -7.73 -27.54
N GLN A 349 -8.31 -7.35 -27.00
CA GLN A 349 -8.69 -7.64 -25.62
C GLN A 349 -8.84 -9.15 -25.40
N LEU A 350 -8.14 -9.69 -24.42
CA LEU A 350 -8.23 -11.11 -24.09
C LEU A 350 -9.51 -11.43 -23.30
N THR A 351 -10.01 -12.64 -23.50
CA THR A 351 -11.14 -13.18 -22.74
C THR A 351 -10.76 -13.45 -21.28
N GLU A 352 -11.75 -13.47 -20.40
CA GLU A 352 -11.52 -13.80 -18.98
C GLU A 352 -10.98 -15.23 -18.79
N ALA A 353 -11.35 -16.18 -19.69
CA ALA A 353 -10.82 -17.54 -19.67
C ALA A 353 -9.32 -17.57 -19.99
N GLN A 354 -8.86 -16.82 -21.01
CA GLN A 354 -7.43 -16.73 -21.35
C GLN A 354 -6.64 -16.09 -20.18
N LYS A 355 -7.16 -15.01 -19.61
CA LYS A 355 -6.53 -14.37 -18.44
C LYS A 355 -6.47 -15.31 -17.23
N ALA A 356 -7.51 -16.13 -17.01
CA ALA A 356 -7.52 -17.09 -15.90
C ALA A 356 -6.41 -18.14 -16.05
N VAL A 357 -6.28 -18.75 -17.22
CA VAL A 357 -5.22 -19.74 -17.48
C VAL A 357 -3.83 -19.17 -17.24
N ARG A 358 -3.56 -17.94 -17.69
CA ARG A 358 -2.28 -17.25 -17.46
C ARG A 358 -2.05 -16.91 -15.99
N SER A 359 -3.11 -16.44 -15.32
CA SER A 359 -3.08 -16.15 -13.89
C SER A 359 -2.75 -17.40 -13.07
N ASP A 360 -3.38 -18.53 -13.38
CA ASP A 360 -3.16 -19.78 -12.65
C ASP A 360 -1.72 -20.31 -12.80
N LYS A 361 -1.14 -20.19 -14.00
CA LYS A 361 0.28 -20.54 -14.23
C LYS A 361 1.22 -19.67 -13.40
N MET A 362 1.01 -18.33 -13.39
CA MET A 362 1.83 -17.41 -12.61
C MET A 362 1.67 -17.59 -11.09
N LEU A 363 0.44 -17.91 -10.64
CA LEU A 363 0.18 -18.20 -9.22
C LEU A 363 0.91 -19.46 -8.76
N ALA A 364 0.97 -20.50 -9.59
CA ALA A 364 1.72 -21.71 -9.28
C ALA A 364 3.24 -21.43 -9.17
N LEU A 365 3.78 -20.59 -10.06
CA LEU A 365 5.19 -20.18 -10.01
C LEU A 365 5.47 -19.35 -8.75
N ASN A 366 4.57 -18.40 -8.41
CA ASN A 366 4.69 -17.61 -7.18
C ASN A 366 4.75 -18.49 -5.95
N GLU A 367 3.85 -19.48 -5.85
CA GLU A 367 3.80 -20.41 -4.72
C GLU A 367 5.11 -21.19 -4.55
N GLN A 368 5.70 -21.64 -5.67
CA GLN A 368 6.99 -22.31 -5.67
C GLN A 368 8.09 -21.37 -5.13
N HIS A 369 8.20 -20.17 -5.70
CA HIS A 369 9.24 -19.19 -5.33
C HIS A 369 9.12 -18.73 -3.87
N ALA A 370 7.89 -18.49 -3.40
CA ALA A 370 7.64 -18.13 -2.01
C ALA A 370 8.19 -19.19 -1.05
N LYS A 371 7.86 -20.46 -1.30
CA LYS A 371 8.35 -21.59 -0.50
C LYS A 371 9.88 -21.74 -0.57
N GLU A 372 10.48 -21.53 -1.73
CA GLU A 372 11.94 -21.59 -1.91
C GLU A 372 12.64 -20.48 -1.11
N TYR A 373 12.11 -19.25 -1.18
CA TYR A 373 12.65 -18.12 -0.42
C TYR A 373 12.50 -18.33 1.09
N GLU A 374 11.33 -18.73 1.58
CA GLU A 374 11.08 -19.04 2.99
C GLU A 374 12.00 -20.15 3.51
N LYS A 375 12.21 -21.21 2.73
CA LYS A 375 13.16 -22.28 3.07
C LYS A 375 14.59 -21.78 3.19
N SER A 376 14.99 -20.78 2.39
CA SER A 376 16.33 -20.20 2.46
C SER A 376 16.59 -19.46 3.78
N MET A 377 15.54 -19.11 4.52
CA MET A 377 15.62 -18.47 5.84
C MET A 377 15.83 -19.46 6.99
N LEU A 378 15.61 -20.76 6.77
CA LEU A 378 15.79 -21.77 7.82
C LEU A 378 17.25 -21.86 8.25
N GLY A 379 17.47 -21.95 9.56
CA GLY A 379 18.78 -21.95 10.20
C GLY A 379 19.36 -20.54 10.43
N GLY A 380 18.77 -19.50 9.83
CA GLY A 380 19.15 -18.10 10.03
C GLY A 380 18.48 -17.46 11.25
N GLU A 381 19.03 -16.33 11.67
CA GLU A 381 18.46 -15.48 12.71
C GLU A 381 17.58 -14.42 12.06
N LEU A 382 16.33 -14.34 12.52
CA LEU A 382 15.33 -13.39 12.05
C LEU A 382 14.91 -12.47 13.21
N LYS A 383 14.97 -11.16 13.00
CA LYS A 383 14.37 -10.20 13.92
C LYS A 383 12.88 -10.08 13.58
N ILE A 384 11.99 -10.39 14.50
CA ILE A 384 10.55 -10.43 14.30
C ILE A 384 9.89 -9.30 15.10
N LEU A 385 9.16 -8.42 14.44
CA LEU A 385 8.24 -7.50 15.09
C LEU A 385 6.94 -8.26 15.37
N LEU A 386 6.57 -8.40 16.64
CA LEU A 386 5.36 -9.10 17.06
C LEU A 386 4.13 -8.21 16.82
N GLU A 387 3.11 -8.74 16.12
CA GLU A 387 1.98 -7.95 15.60
C GLU A 387 0.64 -8.31 16.22
N GLU A 388 0.41 -9.59 16.46
CA GLU A 388 -0.85 -10.08 17.00
C GLU A 388 -0.67 -11.32 17.87
N GLU A 389 -1.56 -11.50 18.83
CA GLU A 389 -1.65 -12.71 19.62
C GLU A 389 -2.71 -13.65 19.02
N VAL A 390 -2.33 -14.90 18.79
CA VAL A 390 -3.20 -15.91 18.17
C VAL A 390 -3.12 -17.23 18.90
N GLU A 391 -4.18 -18.04 18.75
CA GLU A 391 -4.17 -19.43 19.21
C GLU A 391 -3.98 -20.37 18.01
N ILE A 392 -2.94 -21.21 18.05
CA ILE A 392 -2.64 -22.23 17.04
C ILE A 392 -2.60 -23.59 17.74
N ASN A 393 -3.47 -24.51 17.35
CA ASN A 393 -3.55 -25.86 17.91
C ASN A 393 -3.67 -25.91 19.45
N GLY A 394 -4.37 -24.94 20.07
CA GLY A 394 -4.56 -24.87 21.52
C GLY A 394 -3.37 -24.26 22.29
N GLU A 395 -2.37 -23.77 21.62
CA GLU A 395 -1.25 -23.03 22.19
C GLU A 395 -1.30 -21.55 21.80
N GLN A 396 -0.83 -20.68 22.72
CA GLN A 396 -0.79 -19.24 22.48
C GLN A 396 0.51 -18.84 21.79
N TRP A 397 0.41 -18.07 20.72
CA TRP A 397 1.50 -17.59 19.88
C TRP A 397 1.38 -16.10 19.60
N TYR A 398 2.49 -15.47 19.35
CA TYR A 398 2.54 -14.19 18.64
C TYR A 398 2.84 -14.45 17.17
N ILE A 399 2.12 -13.80 16.28
CA ILE A 399 2.47 -13.70 14.87
C ILE A 399 3.14 -12.36 14.61
N GLY A 400 4.19 -12.38 13.83
CA GLY A 400 4.90 -11.18 13.42
C GLY A 400 5.66 -11.37 12.11
N HIS A 401 6.35 -10.33 11.67
CA HIS A 401 7.14 -10.37 10.44
C HIS A 401 8.60 -9.98 10.68
N SER A 402 9.49 -10.64 9.95
CA SER A 402 10.90 -10.27 9.91
C SER A 402 11.15 -8.98 9.13
N MET A 403 12.39 -8.51 9.12
CA MET A 403 12.79 -7.39 8.28
C MET A 403 12.58 -7.68 6.78
N GLU A 404 12.74 -8.93 6.35
CA GLU A 404 12.47 -9.45 5.01
C GLU A 404 10.98 -9.68 4.75
N TYR A 405 10.13 -9.44 5.74
CA TYR A 405 8.69 -9.65 5.67
C TYR A 405 8.25 -11.12 5.73
N ILE A 406 9.07 -11.98 6.32
CA ILE A 406 8.73 -13.38 6.55
C ILE A 406 7.80 -13.50 7.74
N LYS A 407 6.64 -14.12 7.53
CA LYS A 407 5.68 -14.42 8.59
C LYS A 407 6.26 -15.47 9.54
N THR A 408 6.31 -15.15 10.82
CA THR A 408 6.89 -16.02 11.84
C THR A 408 6.00 -16.08 13.07
N ALA A 409 5.75 -17.29 13.55
CA ALA A 409 5.08 -17.55 14.80
C ALA A 409 6.10 -17.70 15.92
N VAL A 410 5.91 -16.97 17.01
CA VAL A 410 6.76 -16.98 18.21
C VAL A 410 5.91 -17.46 19.38
N LYS A 411 6.38 -18.49 20.08
CA LYS A 411 5.64 -19.04 21.23
C LYS A 411 5.51 -17.97 22.31
N ARG A 412 4.28 -17.76 22.84
CA ARG A 412 4.04 -16.76 23.88
C ARG A 412 4.86 -17.03 25.13
N GLN A 413 5.47 -15.97 25.64
CA GLN A 413 6.17 -15.91 26.94
C GLN A 413 5.86 -14.57 27.61
N ASP A 414 6.05 -14.48 28.93
CA ASP A 414 5.68 -13.30 29.72
C ASP A 414 6.67 -12.11 29.59
N ASN A 415 7.81 -12.32 28.95
CA ASN A 415 8.89 -11.33 28.87
C ASN A 415 8.89 -10.48 27.58
N TYR A 416 7.92 -10.68 26.70
CA TYR A 416 7.70 -9.85 25.49
C TYR A 416 6.22 -9.85 25.10
N GLY A 417 5.80 -8.88 24.28
CA GLY A 417 4.42 -8.69 23.84
C GLY A 417 4.33 -8.12 22.43
N VAL A 418 3.12 -7.78 22.02
CA VAL A 418 2.86 -7.07 20.75
C VAL A 418 3.67 -5.75 20.74
N ILE A 419 4.22 -5.39 19.57
CA ILE A 419 5.16 -4.27 19.28
C ILE A 419 6.63 -4.60 19.63
N ASP A 420 6.92 -5.61 20.45
CA ASP A 420 8.30 -5.97 20.72
C ASP A 420 8.98 -6.61 19.53
N ILE A 421 10.30 -6.45 19.45
CA ILE A 421 11.14 -7.11 18.46
C ILE A 421 11.90 -8.23 19.16
N VAL A 422 11.74 -9.44 18.66
CA VAL A 422 12.44 -10.62 19.17
C VAL A 422 13.33 -11.22 18.10
N THR A 423 14.49 -11.75 18.48
CA THR A 423 15.36 -12.50 17.57
C THR A 423 15.03 -13.98 17.67
N VAL A 424 14.70 -14.60 16.54
CA VAL A 424 14.32 -16.00 16.41
C VAL A 424 15.31 -16.71 15.50
N LYS A 425 15.86 -17.85 15.92
CA LYS A 425 16.53 -18.78 15.03
C LYS A 425 15.48 -19.63 14.32
N ALA A 426 15.26 -19.39 13.04
CA ALA A 426 14.24 -20.08 12.26
C ALA A 426 14.59 -21.57 12.10
N GLU A 427 13.74 -22.49 12.54
CA GLU A 427 14.05 -23.94 12.54
C GLU A 427 13.17 -24.72 11.57
N LYS A 428 11.89 -24.36 11.46
CA LYS A 428 10.89 -25.12 10.70
C LYS A 428 9.69 -24.28 10.33
N PHE A 429 8.87 -24.82 9.45
CA PHE A 429 7.51 -24.33 9.23
C PHE A 429 6.58 -24.81 10.36
N LEU A 430 5.82 -23.92 10.93
CA LEU A 430 4.72 -24.25 11.86
C LEU A 430 3.44 -24.54 11.07
N GLU A 431 3.15 -23.71 10.08
CA GLU A 431 2.07 -23.83 9.11
C GLU A 431 2.59 -23.43 7.73
N GLU A 432 1.76 -23.57 6.68
CA GLU A 432 2.10 -23.07 5.35
C GLU A 432 2.43 -21.57 5.40
N HIS A 433 3.56 -21.17 4.83
CA HIS A 433 4.07 -19.79 4.84
C HIS A 433 4.30 -19.17 6.25
N THR A 434 4.43 -19.97 7.28
CA THR A 434 4.68 -19.46 8.63
C THR A 434 5.83 -20.23 9.27
N LEU A 435 6.95 -19.53 9.46
CA LEU A 435 8.12 -20.09 10.16
C LEU A 435 7.95 -20.06 11.67
N THR A 436 8.71 -20.88 12.37
CA THR A 436 8.90 -20.81 13.83
C THR A 436 10.31 -21.30 14.18
N GLY A 437 10.73 -21.02 15.42
CA GLY A 437 12.03 -21.45 15.92
C GLY A 437 12.25 -21.03 17.37
N GLU A 438 13.50 -21.12 17.80
CA GLU A 438 13.95 -20.75 19.14
C GLU A 438 14.12 -19.23 19.27
N VAL A 439 13.58 -18.64 20.33
CA VAL A 439 13.82 -17.23 20.68
C VAL A 439 15.19 -17.11 21.33
N LEU A 440 16.07 -16.31 20.73
CA LEU A 440 17.43 -16.06 21.21
C LEU A 440 17.50 -14.84 22.14
N GLY A 441 16.60 -13.87 22.00
CA GLY A 441 16.52 -12.65 22.79
C GLY A 441 15.41 -11.71 22.34
N SER A 442 15.13 -10.69 23.16
CA SER A 442 14.19 -9.58 22.87
C SER A 442 14.92 -8.25 22.98
N GLU A 443 14.58 -7.29 22.11
CA GLU A 443 15.08 -5.89 22.08
C GLU A 443 14.04 -4.93 22.66
#